data_5d36c3b82e460241403a569573296560
#
_entry.id   5d36c3b82e460241403a569573296560
#
_cell.length_a   1.000
_cell.length_b   1.000
_cell.length_c   1.000
_cell.angle_alpha   90.00
_cell.angle_beta   90.00
_cell.angle_gamma   90.00
#
_symmetry.space_group_name_H-M   'P 1'
#
loop_
_entity.id
_entity.type
_entity.pdbx_description
1 polymer ?
#
loop_
_entity_poly.entity_id
_entity_poly.type
_entity_poly.pdbx_seq_one_letter_code
_entity_poly.pdbx_strand_id
1 'polypeptide(L)'
;MKGTFLGTASMVPTKQRNVSSVYVEVDGHGLLLDCGEGTQRQMTHAGLNRHRVKTILISHWHGDHVSGLVGLLQTKDKVPNPENVLIVGPQGTERHIKHLLQSCVFNLDYEVRVKEVVPSNLVTVLDSKVVVKAAQLRHGIPCLGFTVQQRSRRRVDMESLQQQGVPPGKHIGELQRGEDIEWEGETYTADKYTYTDVKPVLGYTVDTRPCDGMHQVANAADTLIS
;
A
#
# COMPACT_ATOMS: atom_id res chain seq x y z
N MET A 1 8.52 -5.45 4.41
CA MET A 1 7.66 -4.26 4.59
C MET A 1 8.21 -3.44 5.74
N LYS A 2 8.24 -2.08 5.62
CA LYS A 2 8.68 -1.15 6.67
C LYS A 2 7.67 -0.02 6.76
N GLY A 3 7.12 0.23 7.97
CA GLY A 3 6.24 1.34 8.27
C GLY A 3 6.98 2.46 9.01
N THR A 4 6.67 3.72 8.71
CA THR A 4 7.20 4.90 9.39
C THR A 4 6.06 5.84 9.69
N PHE A 5 5.81 6.11 10.98
CA PHE A 5 4.81 7.09 11.40
C PHE A 5 5.34 8.50 11.12
N LEU A 6 4.59 9.27 10.35
CA LEU A 6 4.88 10.66 10.02
C LEU A 6 4.04 11.63 10.86
N GLY A 7 2.93 11.14 11.38
CA GLY A 7 2.06 11.89 12.27
C GLY A 7 1.02 11.00 12.93
N THR A 8 0.69 11.32 14.18
CA THR A 8 -0.22 10.56 15.05
C THR A 8 -1.08 11.49 15.90
N ALA A 9 -1.14 12.79 15.58
CA ALA A 9 -2.08 13.71 16.17
C ALA A 9 -3.40 13.68 15.42
N SER A 10 -4.46 14.11 16.06
CA SER A 10 -5.75 14.41 15.45
C SER A 10 -5.70 15.78 14.74
N MET A 11 -6.84 16.46 14.60
CA MET A 11 -7.05 17.71 13.85
C MET A 11 -5.98 18.80 14.10
N VAL A 12 -5.45 18.91 15.32
CA VAL A 12 -4.49 19.95 15.67
C VAL A 12 -3.10 19.37 15.88
N PRO A 13 -2.11 19.71 15.02
CA PRO A 13 -0.74 19.27 15.23
C PRO A 13 -0.15 19.90 16.51
N THR A 14 0.75 19.18 17.17
CA THR A 14 1.48 19.65 18.34
C THR A 14 2.93 19.94 18.00
N LYS A 15 3.72 20.43 18.97
CA LYS A 15 5.17 20.60 18.79
C LYS A 15 5.89 19.27 18.54
N GLN A 16 5.36 18.14 19.04
CA GLN A 16 5.97 16.80 18.98
C GLN A 16 5.30 15.87 17.99
N ARG A 17 4.04 16.12 17.63
CA ARG A 17 3.25 15.23 16.78
C ARG A 17 2.60 16.00 15.65
N ASN A 18 2.79 15.49 14.44
CA ASN A 18 2.07 15.92 13.26
C ASN A 18 0.74 15.18 13.14
N VAL A 19 -0.17 15.69 12.32
CA VAL A 19 -1.46 15.05 12.02
C VAL A 19 -1.28 13.75 11.21
N SER A 20 -2.33 12.97 11.06
CA SER A 20 -2.31 11.59 10.57
C SER A 20 -1.58 11.41 9.23
N SER A 21 -0.53 10.60 9.25
CA SER A 21 0.11 10.04 8.05
C SER A 21 1.07 8.91 8.41
N VAL A 22 1.05 7.83 7.64
CA VAL A 22 2.02 6.71 7.76
C VAL A 22 2.60 6.39 6.40
N TYR A 23 3.93 6.37 6.30
CA TYR A 23 4.62 5.89 5.10
C TYR A 23 4.93 4.40 5.22
N VAL A 24 4.57 3.64 4.20
CA VAL A 24 4.83 2.20 4.13
C VAL A 24 5.67 1.91 2.88
N GLU A 25 6.80 1.25 3.06
CA GLU A 25 7.64 0.77 1.97
C GLU A 25 7.53 -0.75 1.82
N VAL A 26 7.15 -1.20 0.63
CA VAL A 26 7.01 -2.60 0.27
C VAL A 26 7.71 -2.85 -1.06
N ASP A 27 8.80 -3.62 -1.07
CA ASP A 27 9.53 -4.00 -2.29
C ASP A 27 9.86 -2.80 -3.20
N GLY A 28 10.33 -1.69 -2.62
CA GLY A 28 10.66 -0.45 -3.32
C GLY A 28 9.44 0.37 -3.77
N HIS A 29 8.22 -0.04 -3.42
CA HIS A 29 6.99 0.70 -3.65
C HIS A 29 6.63 1.47 -2.38
N GLY A 30 6.63 2.79 -2.46
CA GLY A 30 6.20 3.67 -1.37
C GLY A 30 4.70 3.93 -1.41
N LEU A 31 4.05 3.72 -0.25
CA LEU A 31 2.65 4.06 -0.03
C LEU A 31 2.54 5.09 1.10
N LEU A 32 1.55 5.95 1.02
CA LEU A 32 1.07 6.73 2.16
C LEU A 32 -0.31 6.25 2.58
N LEU A 33 -0.49 6.06 3.88
CA LEU A 33 -1.77 5.90 4.54
C LEU A 33 -2.09 7.26 5.14
N ASP A 34 -3.03 7.97 4.53
CA ASP A 34 -3.34 9.37 4.70
C ASP A 34 -2.16 10.33 4.42
N CYS A 35 -2.47 11.60 4.22
CA CYS A 35 -1.50 12.65 3.91
C CYS A 35 -1.95 13.97 4.56
N GLY A 36 -1.89 14.03 5.88
CA GLY A 36 -2.23 15.22 6.63
C GLY A 36 -1.23 16.37 6.42
N GLU A 37 -1.54 17.53 6.97
CA GLU A 37 -0.68 18.70 6.90
C GLU A 37 0.76 18.40 7.32
N GLY A 38 1.74 18.93 6.61
CA GLY A 38 3.16 18.77 6.94
C GLY A 38 3.76 17.39 6.67
N THR A 39 3.02 16.44 6.08
CA THR A 39 3.50 15.08 5.76
C THR A 39 4.83 15.11 5.01
N GLN A 40 4.99 15.95 3.99
CA GLN A 40 6.26 16.04 3.24
C GLN A 40 7.42 16.54 4.10
N ARG A 41 7.19 17.42 5.07
CA ARG A 41 8.19 17.88 6.02
C ARG A 41 8.62 16.73 6.94
N GLN A 42 7.67 15.94 7.42
CA GLN A 42 7.94 14.76 8.24
C GLN A 42 8.70 13.68 7.44
N MET A 43 8.38 13.49 6.16
CA MET A 43 9.18 12.62 5.27
C MET A 43 10.63 13.08 5.18
N THR A 44 10.88 14.39 5.07
CA THR A 44 12.23 14.96 5.06
C THR A 44 12.96 14.68 6.37
N HIS A 45 12.31 14.89 7.53
CA HIS A 45 12.89 14.58 8.85
C HIS A 45 13.21 13.09 9.01
N ALA A 46 12.38 12.21 8.48
CA ALA A 46 12.58 10.76 8.52
C ALA A 46 13.56 10.24 7.44
N GLY A 47 14.15 11.10 6.60
CA GLY A 47 15.06 10.72 5.52
C GLY A 47 14.37 9.93 4.40
N LEU A 48 13.05 10.07 4.25
CA LEU A 48 12.26 9.35 3.25
C LEU A 48 12.19 10.10 1.92
N ASN A 49 12.32 9.35 0.83
CA ASN A 49 12.24 9.90 -0.50
C ASN A 49 10.77 9.98 -0.97
N ARG A 50 10.21 11.20 -1.02
CA ARG A 50 8.84 11.46 -1.48
C ARG A 50 8.57 11.05 -2.93
N HIS A 51 9.60 11.00 -3.77
CA HIS A 51 9.46 10.58 -5.17
C HIS A 51 9.14 9.09 -5.32
N ARG A 52 9.40 8.28 -4.28
CA ARG A 52 9.02 6.86 -4.24
C ARG A 52 7.56 6.62 -3.91
N VAL A 53 6.79 7.64 -3.50
CA VAL A 53 5.35 7.51 -3.26
C VAL A 53 4.64 7.26 -4.58
N LYS A 54 4.13 6.06 -4.76
CA LYS A 54 3.38 5.62 -5.95
C LYS A 54 1.90 5.46 -5.68
N THR A 55 1.54 5.28 -4.42
CA THR A 55 0.14 5.08 -4.00
C THR A 55 -0.13 5.88 -2.73
N ILE A 56 -1.27 6.55 -2.70
CA ILE A 56 -1.79 7.23 -1.51
C ILE A 56 -3.17 6.64 -1.22
N LEU A 57 -3.34 6.13 -0.02
CA LEU A 57 -4.57 5.53 0.47
C LEU A 57 -5.22 6.53 1.43
N ILE A 58 -6.36 7.09 1.03
CA ILE A 58 -7.11 8.07 1.82
C ILE A 58 -8.20 7.35 2.59
N SER A 59 -8.11 7.40 3.92
CA SER A 59 -9.15 6.82 4.77
C SER A 59 -10.46 7.62 4.63
N HIS A 60 -10.40 8.93 4.77
CA HIS A 60 -11.55 9.82 4.62
C HIS A 60 -11.10 11.27 4.36
N TRP A 61 -12.04 12.17 4.08
CA TRP A 61 -11.76 13.54 3.62
C TRP A 61 -11.84 14.61 4.72
N HIS A 62 -11.49 14.30 5.98
CA HIS A 62 -11.18 15.35 6.96
C HIS A 62 -9.81 15.97 6.71
N GLY A 63 -9.66 17.25 7.07
CA GLY A 63 -8.47 18.04 6.72
C GLY A 63 -7.16 17.46 7.25
N ASP A 64 -7.15 16.95 8.47
CA ASP A 64 -5.99 16.34 9.13
C ASP A 64 -5.50 15.03 8.45
N HIS A 65 -6.29 14.48 7.51
CA HIS A 65 -5.91 13.31 6.73
C HIS A 65 -5.51 13.64 5.28
N VAL A 66 -5.78 14.86 4.77
CA VAL A 66 -5.60 15.16 3.34
C VAL A 66 -4.90 16.49 3.03
N SER A 67 -4.77 17.42 3.99
CA SER A 67 -4.27 18.79 3.74
C SER A 67 -2.82 18.84 3.25
N GLY A 68 -2.03 17.78 3.40
CA GLY A 68 -0.67 17.67 2.90
C GLY A 68 -0.56 17.31 1.41
N LEU A 69 -1.66 16.87 0.78
CA LEU A 69 -1.65 16.34 -0.58
C LEU A 69 -1.13 17.33 -1.61
N VAL A 70 -1.63 18.58 -1.61
CA VAL A 70 -1.26 19.55 -2.63
C VAL A 70 0.25 19.82 -2.63
N GLY A 71 0.84 20.04 -1.45
CA GLY A 71 2.27 20.29 -1.33
C GLY A 71 3.12 19.07 -1.71
N LEU A 72 2.70 17.86 -1.32
CA LEU A 72 3.38 16.62 -1.67
C LEU A 72 3.36 16.38 -3.19
N LEU A 73 2.20 16.51 -3.83
CA LEU A 73 2.04 16.27 -5.27
C LEU A 73 2.88 17.27 -6.09
N GLN A 74 2.87 18.57 -5.72
CA GLN A 74 3.71 19.58 -6.38
C GLN A 74 5.20 19.30 -6.26
N THR A 75 5.67 18.92 -5.07
CA THR A 75 7.10 18.69 -4.84
C THR A 75 7.59 17.37 -5.40
N LYS A 76 6.70 16.38 -5.55
CA LYS A 76 7.01 15.11 -6.23
C LYS A 76 7.36 15.33 -7.72
N ASP A 77 6.83 16.37 -8.33
CA ASP A 77 7.10 16.75 -9.70
C ASP A 77 8.53 17.30 -9.95
N LYS A 78 9.28 17.64 -8.89
CA LYS A 78 10.58 18.31 -8.99
C LYS A 78 11.76 17.36 -9.19
N VAL A 79 11.59 16.35 -10.06
CA VAL A 79 12.62 15.39 -10.49
C VAL A 79 12.44 15.08 -11.98
N PRO A 80 13.52 14.70 -12.69
CA PRO A 80 13.38 14.18 -14.04
C PRO A 80 12.51 12.91 -14.06
N ASN A 81 11.53 12.85 -14.98
CA ASN A 81 10.63 11.72 -15.20
C ASN A 81 9.89 11.28 -13.91
N PRO A 82 9.06 12.14 -13.32
CA PRO A 82 8.32 11.78 -12.11
C PRO A 82 7.35 10.63 -12.38
N GLU A 83 7.31 9.66 -11.46
CA GLU A 83 6.39 8.52 -11.60
C GLU A 83 4.95 8.94 -11.26
N ASN A 84 3.98 8.35 -11.98
CA ASN A 84 2.55 8.51 -11.71
C ASN A 84 2.17 8.12 -10.28
N VAL A 85 1.09 8.73 -9.77
CA VAL A 85 0.54 8.44 -8.45
C VAL A 85 -0.88 7.92 -8.58
N LEU A 86 -1.15 6.80 -7.91
CA LEU A 86 -2.50 6.31 -7.69
C LEU A 86 -3.00 6.77 -6.33
N ILE A 87 -4.13 7.47 -6.31
CA ILE A 87 -4.86 7.82 -5.08
C ILE A 87 -6.09 6.93 -4.99
N VAL A 88 -6.19 6.15 -3.91
CA VAL A 88 -7.36 5.33 -3.60
C VAL A 88 -8.06 5.95 -2.41
N GLY A 89 -9.36 6.17 -2.50
CA GLY A 89 -10.12 6.76 -1.39
C GLY A 89 -11.63 6.45 -1.49
N PRO A 90 -12.40 6.91 -0.48
CA PRO A 90 -13.84 6.73 -0.46
C PRO A 90 -14.55 7.56 -1.52
N GLN A 91 -15.86 7.37 -1.65
CA GLN A 91 -16.70 8.16 -2.54
C GLN A 91 -16.50 9.67 -2.34
N GLY A 92 -16.35 10.42 -3.43
CA GLY A 92 -16.08 11.85 -3.46
C GLY A 92 -14.60 12.21 -3.64
N THR A 93 -13.69 11.24 -3.57
CA THR A 93 -12.23 11.45 -3.71
C THR A 93 -11.87 12.11 -5.04
N GLU A 94 -12.46 11.69 -6.15
CA GLU A 94 -12.18 12.27 -7.47
C GLU A 94 -12.52 13.76 -7.53
N ARG A 95 -13.70 14.13 -7.02
CA ARG A 95 -14.13 15.52 -6.95
C ARG A 95 -13.18 16.35 -6.06
N HIS A 96 -12.81 15.83 -4.89
CA HIS A 96 -11.94 16.55 -3.96
C HIS A 96 -10.53 16.72 -4.53
N ILE A 97 -9.95 15.68 -5.14
CA ILE A 97 -8.64 15.78 -5.82
C ILE A 97 -8.68 16.81 -6.95
N LYS A 98 -9.74 16.84 -7.77
CA LYS A 98 -9.90 17.84 -8.81
C LYS A 98 -9.88 19.28 -8.24
N HIS A 99 -10.66 19.55 -7.20
CA HIS A 99 -10.69 20.87 -6.56
C HIS A 99 -9.34 21.23 -5.91
N LEU A 100 -8.69 20.25 -5.27
CA LEU A 100 -7.40 20.44 -4.63
C LEU A 100 -6.31 20.79 -5.65
N LEU A 101 -6.26 20.12 -6.81
CA LEU A 101 -5.31 20.42 -7.87
C LEU A 101 -5.59 21.78 -8.54
N GLN A 102 -6.81 22.29 -8.46
CA GLN A 102 -7.20 23.62 -8.95
C GLN A 102 -7.02 24.73 -7.91
N SER A 103 -6.71 24.40 -6.66
CA SER A 103 -6.58 25.37 -5.57
C SER A 103 -5.32 26.25 -5.65
N CYS A 104 -4.30 25.79 -6.38
CA CYS A 104 -3.03 26.49 -6.60
C CYS A 104 -2.65 26.47 -8.08
N VAL A 105 -1.80 27.42 -8.49
CA VAL A 105 -1.31 27.47 -9.87
C VAL A 105 -0.03 26.65 -10.00
N PHE A 106 -0.12 25.50 -10.65
CA PHE A 106 1.01 24.61 -10.99
C PHE A 106 0.62 23.63 -12.09
N ASN A 107 1.62 23.04 -12.73
CA ASN A 107 1.47 21.93 -13.65
C ASN A 107 2.17 20.71 -13.06
N LEU A 108 1.70 19.50 -13.40
CA LEU A 108 2.34 18.24 -13.06
C LEU A 108 2.79 17.55 -14.35
N ASP A 109 4.05 17.14 -14.40
CA ASP A 109 4.62 16.36 -15.51
C ASP A 109 4.38 14.85 -15.35
N TYR A 110 3.45 14.46 -14.46
CA TYR A 110 3.02 13.10 -14.23
C TYR A 110 1.52 13.02 -13.98
N GLU A 111 0.97 11.83 -14.12
CA GLU A 111 -0.46 11.59 -13.96
C GLU A 111 -0.83 11.29 -12.50
N VAL A 112 -1.87 11.94 -12.00
CA VAL A 112 -2.55 11.60 -10.75
C VAL A 112 -3.82 10.82 -11.10
N ARG A 113 -3.80 9.51 -10.88
CA ARG A 113 -4.95 8.63 -11.08
C ARG A 113 -5.72 8.50 -9.79
N VAL A 114 -7.04 8.55 -9.88
CA VAL A 114 -7.93 8.38 -8.74
C VAL A 114 -8.76 7.11 -8.89
N LYS A 115 -8.91 6.37 -7.81
CA LYS A 115 -9.81 5.23 -7.70
C LYS A 115 -10.69 5.41 -6.49
N GLU A 116 -11.98 5.67 -6.72
CA GLU A 116 -12.98 5.67 -5.65
C GLU A 116 -13.42 4.24 -5.32
N VAL A 117 -13.65 3.98 -4.06
CA VAL A 117 -14.05 2.68 -3.56
C VAL A 117 -15.25 2.81 -2.62
N VAL A 118 -16.27 2.00 -2.86
CA VAL A 118 -17.46 1.86 -1.99
C VAL A 118 -17.63 0.36 -1.73
N PRO A 119 -16.83 -0.23 -0.82
CA PRO A 119 -16.86 -1.67 -0.61
C PRO A 119 -18.00 -2.08 0.31
N SER A 120 -18.68 -3.19 -0.01
CA SER A 120 -19.62 -3.86 0.91
C SER A 120 -18.92 -4.82 1.88
N ASN A 121 -17.73 -5.32 1.50
CA ASN A 121 -16.86 -6.20 2.27
C ASN A 121 -15.41 -5.83 2.01
N LEU A 122 -14.45 -6.54 2.62
CA LEU A 122 -13.02 -6.36 2.36
C LEU A 122 -12.68 -6.77 0.91
N VAL A 123 -12.49 -5.78 0.03
CA VAL A 123 -12.25 -5.99 -1.41
C VAL A 123 -10.86 -5.54 -1.83
N THR A 124 -10.27 -6.24 -2.80
CA THR A 124 -8.97 -5.86 -3.37
C THR A 124 -9.11 -4.61 -4.25
N VAL A 125 -8.34 -3.58 -3.92
CA VAL A 125 -8.33 -2.29 -4.64
C VAL A 125 -7.05 -2.04 -5.43
N LEU A 126 -5.96 -2.67 -5.03
CA LEU A 126 -4.69 -2.72 -5.76
C LEU A 126 -4.15 -4.15 -5.71
N ASP A 127 -3.73 -4.67 -6.86
CA ASP A 127 -3.13 -6.00 -7.00
C ASP A 127 -1.94 -5.95 -7.96
N SER A 128 -0.78 -5.65 -7.41
CA SER A 128 0.50 -5.56 -8.13
C SER A 128 1.60 -6.25 -7.31
N LYS A 129 2.77 -5.65 -7.18
CA LYS A 129 3.80 -6.05 -6.19
C LYS A 129 3.29 -5.89 -4.75
N VAL A 130 2.36 -4.98 -4.56
CA VAL A 130 1.66 -4.72 -3.30
C VAL A 130 0.18 -5.05 -3.51
N VAL A 131 -0.39 -5.81 -2.61
CA VAL A 131 -1.83 -6.09 -2.54
C VAL A 131 -2.42 -5.18 -1.48
N VAL A 132 -3.40 -4.36 -1.88
CA VAL A 132 -4.17 -3.51 -0.96
C VAL A 132 -5.62 -3.95 -1.03
N LYS A 133 -6.22 -4.15 0.14
CA LYS A 133 -7.68 -4.33 0.24
C LYS A 133 -8.26 -3.18 1.04
N ALA A 134 -9.52 -2.86 0.79
CA ALA A 134 -10.26 -1.82 1.49
C ALA A 134 -11.58 -2.37 2.03
N ALA A 135 -11.99 -1.90 3.20
CA ALA A 135 -13.29 -2.15 3.79
C ALA A 135 -13.92 -0.82 4.25
N GLN A 136 -15.25 -0.74 4.23
CA GLN A 136 -15.94 0.45 4.69
C GLN A 136 -15.92 0.54 6.21
N LEU A 137 -15.57 1.69 6.74
CA LEU A 137 -15.58 2.00 8.17
C LEU A 137 -16.80 2.87 8.53
N ARG A 138 -17.09 2.96 9.83
CA ARG A 138 -18.20 3.74 10.38
C ARG A 138 -17.70 5.05 10.95
N HIS A 139 -17.85 6.11 10.17
CA HIS A 139 -17.49 7.49 10.56
C HIS A 139 -18.61 8.45 10.13
N GLY A 140 -18.48 9.75 10.44
CA GLY A 140 -19.47 10.78 10.08
C GLY A 140 -19.55 11.08 8.57
N ILE A 141 -18.52 10.69 7.83
CA ILE A 141 -18.41 10.80 6.36
C ILE A 141 -17.93 9.47 5.79
N PRO A 142 -17.98 9.24 4.45
CA PRO A 142 -17.43 8.03 3.83
C PRO A 142 -15.99 7.79 4.29
N CYS A 143 -15.74 6.59 4.85
CA CYS A 143 -14.47 6.24 5.47
C CYS A 143 -14.09 4.80 5.13
N LEU A 144 -12.78 4.57 4.88
CA LEU A 144 -12.19 3.28 4.54
C LEU A 144 -11.09 2.89 5.53
N GLY A 145 -11.07 1.60 5.83
CA GLY A 145 -9.88 0.95 6.39
C GLY A 145 -9.17 0.15 5.30
N PHE A 146 -7.88 -0.10 5.49
CA PHE A 146 -7.06 -0.76 4.49
C PHE A 146 -6.26 -1.93 5.09
N THR A 147 -5.99 -2.94 4.27
CA THR A 147 -4.88 -3.86 4.50
C THR A 147 -3.84 -3.68 3.41
N VAL A 148 -2.56 -3.73 3.79
CA VAL A 148 -1.42 -3.63 2.88
C VAL A 148 -0.54 -4.85 3.07
N GLN A 149 -0.24 -5.55 1.99
CA GLN A 149 0.60 -6.74 2.00
C GLN A 149 1.54 -6.74 0.79
N GLN A 150 2.77 -7.19 0.97
CA GLN A 150 3.59 -7.55 -0.18
C GLN A 150 2.98 -8.78 -0.86
N ARG A 151 2.91 -8.79 -2.19
CA ARG A 151 2.40 -9.96 -2.92
C ARG A 151 3.20 -11.21 -2.55
N SER A 152 2.51 -12.22 -2.07
CA SER A 152 3.09 -13.54 -1.83
C SER A 152 3.58 -14.14 -3.14
N ARG A 153 4.68 -14.89 -3.08
CA ARG A 153 5.29 -15.53 -4.25
C ARG A 153 5.49 -17.01 -3.97
N ARG A 154 5.31 -17.83 -4.99
CA ARG A 154 5.73 -19.23 -4.94
C ARG A 154 7.25 -19.29 -4.88
N ARG A 155 7.79 -20.05 -3.97
CA ARG A 155 9.21 -20.31 -3.79
C ARG A 155 9.48 -21.79 -4.00
N VAL A 156 10.62 -22.10 -4.60
CA VAL A 156 11.05 -23.48 -4.80
C VAL A 156 11.87 -23.93 -3.59
N ASP A 157 11.59 -25.12 -3.08
CA ASP A 157 12.39 -25.80 -2.07
C ASP A 157 13.64 -26.42 -2.76
N MET A 158 14.64 -25.57 -2.91
CA MET A 158 15.90 -25.95 -3.57
C MET A 158 16.68 -26.99 -2.78
N GLU A 159 16.54 -27.03 -1.46
CA GLU A 159 17.23 -28.01 -0.62
C GLU A 159 16.70 -29.42 -0.91
N SER A 160 15.38 -29.60 -0.89
CA SER A 160 14.75 -30.87 -1.22
C SER A 160 15.05 -31.32 -2.66
N LEU A 161 15.07 -30.40 -3.63
CA LEU A 161 15.40 -30.73 -5.02
C LEU A 161 16.87 -31.17 -5.18
N GLN A 162 17.80 -30.49 -4.53
CA GLN A 162 19.23 -30.84 -4.58
C GLN A 162 19.50 -32.21 -3.95
N GLN A 163 18.81 -32.58 -2.88
CA GLN A 163 18.87 -33.91 -2.27
C GLN A 163 18.40 -35.02 -3.23
N GLN A 164 17.54 -34.67 -4.17
CA GLN A 164 17.07 -35.56 -5.25
C GLN A 164 17.93 -35.50 -6.52
N GLY A 165 19.05 -34.79 -6.50
CA GLY A 165 19.95 -34.67 -7.65
C GLY A 165 19.56 -33.61 -8.69
N VAL A 166 18.53 -32.80 -8.44
CA VAL A 166 18.09 -31.74 -9.36
C VAL A 166 18.92 -30.46 -9.11
N PRO A 167 19.80 -30.06 -10.03
CA PRO A 167 20.64 -28.87 -9.85
C PRO A 167 19.87 -27.57 -10.10
N PRO A 168 20.38 -26.42 -9.63
CA PRO A 168 19.85 -25.11 -10.03
C PRO A 168 19.96 -24.92 -11.55
N GLY A 169 18.87 -24.41 -12.17
CA GLY A 169 18.83 -24.20 -13.61
C GLY A 169 17.54 -23.51 -14.08
N LYS A 170 17.40 -23.35 -15.39
CA LYS A 170 16.22 -22.68 -15.99
C LYS A 170 14.90 -23.39 -15.68
N HIS A 171 14.93 -24.73 -15.57
CA HIS A 171 13.78 -25.56 -15.22
C HIS A 171 13.18 -25.23 -13.85
N ILE A 172 13.97 -24.71 -12.91
CA ILE A 172 13.45 -24.26 -11.60
C ILE A 172 12.40 -23.16 -11.76
N GLY A 173 12.52 -22.31 -12.80
CA GLY A 173 11.52 -21.29 -13.13
C GLY A 173 10.14 -21.86 -13.48
N GLU A 174 10.06 -23.08 -13.99
CA GLU A 174 8.81 -23.78 -14.30
C GLU A 174 8.08 -24.17 -13.02
N LEU A 175 8.78 -24.80 -12.07
CA LEU A 175 8.24 -25.07 -10.74
C LEU A 175 7.75 -23.79 -10.05
N GLN A 176 8.49 -22.68 -10.18
CA GLN A 176 8.11 -21.40 -9.59
C GLN A 176 6.82 -20.83 -10.21
N ARG A 177 6.53 -21.16 -11.49
CA ARG A 177 5.26 -20.81 -12.14
C ARG A 177 4.13 -21.77 -11.80
N GLY A 178 4.42 -22.90 -11.14
CA GLY A 178 3.45 -23.93 -10.80
C GLY A 178 3.37 -25.05 -11.85
N GLU A 179 4.36 -25.14 -12.72
CA GLU A 179 4.49 -26.18 -13.75
C GLU A 179 5.40 -27.30 -13.20
N ASP A 180 5.06 -28.55 -13.49
CA ASP A 180 5.90 -29.69 -13.16
C ASP A 180 7.10 -29.77 -14.09
N ILE A 181 8.21 -30.35 -13.62
CA ILE A 181 9.42 -30.54 -14.43
C ILE A 181 9.79 -32.01 -14.53
N GLU A 182 10.46 -32.38 -15.64
CA GLU A 182 11.11 -33.68 -15.80
C GLU A 182 12.63 -33.49 -15.68
N TRP A 183 13.26 -34.32 -14.86
CA TRP A 183 14.72 -34.36 -14.71
C TRP A 183 15.20 -35.80 -14.57
N GLU A 184 16.13 -36.23 -15.47
CA GLU A 184 16.68 -37.58 -15.51
C GLU A 184 15.63 -38.71 -15.56
N GLY A 185 14.47 -38.44 -16.20
CA GLY A 185 13.37 -39.42 -16.35
C GLY A 185 12.39 -39.45 -15.18
N GLU A 186 12.58 -38.62 -14.19
CA GLU A 186 11.68 -38.47 -13.01
C GLU A 186 10.90 -37.17 -13.10
N THR A 187 9.63 -37.19 -12.64
CA THR A 187 8.76 -36.00 -12.59
C THR A 187 8.77 -35.37 -11.22
N TYR A 188 9.09 -34.08 -11.15
CA TYR A 188 9.08 -33.26 -9.94
C TYR A 188 7.91 -32.28 -9.99
N THR A 189 6.90 -32.52 -9.13
CA THR A 189 5.67 -31.72 -9.16
C THR A 189 5.85 -30.40 -8.41
N ALA A 190 5.30 -29.32 -8.97
CA ALA A 190 5.36 -28.00 -8.37
C ALA A 190 4.74 -27.97 -6.96
N ASP A 191 3.65 -28.72 -6.73
CA ASP A 191 2.98 -28.74 -5.41
C ASP A 191 3.84 -29.40 -4.31
N LYS A 192 4.69 -30.36 -4.66
CA LYS A 192 5.57 -31.04 -3.69
C LYS A 192 6.82 -30.22 -3.38
N TYR A 193 7.39 -29.57 -4.39
CA TYR A 193 8.70 -28.89 -4.29
C TYR A 193 8.62 -27.37 -4.26
N THR A 194 7.44 -26.82 -4.00
CA THR A 194 7.28 -25.37 -3.81
C THR A 194 6.40 -25.06 -2.60
N TYR A 195 6.57 -23.85 -2.08
CA TYR A 195 5.73 -23.30 -1.02
C TYR A 195 5.39 -21.85 -1.32
N THR A 196 4.30 -21.36 -0.74
CA THR A 196 3.95 -19.94 -0.83
C THR A 196 4.64 -19.17 0.29
N ASP A 197 5.53 -18.25 -0.09
CA ASP A 197 6.17 -17.31 0.83
C ASP A 197 5.15 -16.22 1.21
N VAL A 198 4.31 -16.53 2.22
CA VAL A 198 3.26 -15.63 2.72
C VAL A 198 3.92 -14.47 3.45
N LYS A 199 3.51 -13.25 3.09
CA LYS A 199 4.04 -12.02 3.68
C LYS A 199 3.08 -11.44 4.71
N PRO A 200 3.59 -10.79 5.77
CA PRO A 200 2.75 -10.18 6.79
C PRO A 200 1.86 -9.07 6.22
N VAL A 201 0.70 -8.94 6.83
CA VAL A 201 -0.35 -7.97 6.47
C VAL A 201 -0.38 -6.85 7.50
N LEU A 202 -0.30 -5.60 7.03
CA LEU A 202 -0.51 -4.41 7.82
C LEU A 202 -1.97 -3.97 7.66
N GLY A 203 -2.71 -3.84 8.75
CA GLY A 203 -4.03 -3.23 8.83
C GLY A 203 -3.95 -1.76 9.22
N TYR A 204 -4.86 -0.95 8.69
CA TYR A 204 -5.00 0.46 9.00
C TYR A 204 -6.48 0.81 9.18
N THR A 205 -6.86 1.21 10.41
CA THR A 205 -8.21 1.64 10.76
C THR A 205 -8.12 2.86 11.65
N VAL A 206 -8.54 4.00 11.15
CA VAL A 206 -8.52 5.26 11.88
C VAL A 206 -9.90 5.90 11.86
N ASP A 207 -10.19 6.76 12.83
CA ASP A 207 -11.42 7.55 12.92
C ASP A 207 -12.70 6.75 12.67
N THR A 208 -12.84 5.62 13.37
CA THR A 208 -13.99 4.73 13.19
C THR A 208 -14.64 4.36 14.52
N ARG A 209 -15.94 4.16 14.50
CA ARG A 209 -16.66 3.42 15.55
C ARG A 209 -16.53 1.92 15.25
N PRO A 210 -16.69 1.03 16.25
CA PRO A 210 -16.77 -0.40 16.02
C PRO A 210 -17.77 -0.73 14.90
N CYS A 211 -17.34 -1.52 13.91
CA CYS A 211 -18.12 -1.93 12.76
C CYS A 211 -17.49 -3.15 12.08
N ASP A 212 -18.28 -3.82 11.22
CA ASP A 212 -17.83 -5.03 10.53
C ASP A 212 -16.57 -4.82 9.68
N GLY A 213 -16.47 -3.67 9.02
CA GLY A 213 -15.27 -3.34 8.22
C GLY A 213 -14.00 -3.24 9.06
N MET A 214 -14.10 -2.68 10.28
CA MET A 214 -12.97 -2.65 11.22
C MET A 214 -12.56 -4.08 11.62
N HIS A 215 -13.52 -4.94 11.92
CA HIS A 215 -13.26 -6.35 12.24
C HIS A 215 -12.65 -7.10 11.04
N GLN A 216 -13.13 -6.84 9.82
CA GLN A 216 -12.59 -7.45 8.60
C GLN A 216 -11.11 -7.06 8.38
N VAL A 217 -10.76 -5.78 8.57
CA VAL A 217 -9.37 -5.31 8.47
C VAL A 217 -8.51 -5.91 9.58
N ALA A 218 -8.99 -5.87 10.83
CA ALA A 218 -8.26 -6.38 11.99
C ALA A 218 -7.98 -7.88 11.90
N ASN A 219 -9.01 -8.68 11.53
CA ASN A 219 -8.87 -10.13 11.40
C ASN A 219 -7.95 -10.56 10.23
N ALA A 220 -7.79 -9.71 9.22
CA ALA A 220 -6.91 -9.96 8.09
C ALA A 220 -5.46 -9.52 8.33
N ALA A 221 -5.18 -8.79 9.41
CA ALA A 221 -3.90 -8.15 9.67
C ALA A 221 -3.07 -8.89 10.72
N ASP A 222 -1.76 -9.01 10.50
CA ASP A 222 -0.79 -9.43 11.51
C ASP A 222 -0.38 -8.27 12.44
N THR A 223 -0.47 -7.05 11.92
CA THR A 223 -0.23 -5.81 12.67
C THR A 223 -1.30 -4.80 12.31
N LEU A 224 -1.94 -4.20 13.31
CA LEU A 224 -2.98 -3.19 13.14
C LEU A 224 -2.49 -1.83 13.64
N ILE A 225 -2.69 -0.79 12.82
CA ILE A 225 -2.61 0.63 13.19
C ILE A 225 -4.04 1.13 13.35
N SER A 226 -4.36 1.62 14.54
CA SER A 226 -5.70 2.11 14.90
C SER A 226 -5.59 3.33 15.80
#